data_d88a91a0a73351795ca2bceab99469c0
#
_entry.id   d88a91a0a73351795ca2bceab99469c0
#
_cell.length_a   1.000
_cell.length_b   1.000
_cell.length_c   1.000
_cell.angle_alpha   90.00
_cell.angle_beta   90.00
_cell.angle_gamma   90.00
#
_symmetry.space_group_name_H-M   'P 1'
#
loop_
_entity.id
_entity.type
_entity.pdbx_description
1 polymer ?
#
loop_
_entity_poly.entity_id
_entity_poly.type
_entity_poly.pdbx_seq_one_letter_code
_entity_poly.pdbx_strand_id
1 'polypeptide(L)'
;MQSRSARIIGLSWWLAFVALVTSSTGSHFAASAQQQAVEAPTAATYVLGANDRVRVKVYGEPDITGEYEIDSTGQISVPLAGHIRAEGLTTRQLEGAIASALAKGIVRDPRVNVEVALYRPYYILGEVKKSGEYPYRIGLTVLDAIASAGGFTYRANENKVYLRHAGASAEQAYPLDAPVPVFPGDNIRIPERYF
;
A
#
# COMPACT_ATOMS: atom_id res chain seq x y z
N MET A 1 -12.94 -59.64 -35.75
CA MET A 1 -12.41 -59.75 -37.12
C MET A 1 -11.23 -58.78 -37.13
N GLN A 2 -10.04 -59.30 -36.96
CA GLN A 2 -9.04 -59.64 -37.99
C GLN A 2 -8.67 -58.40 -38.81
N SER A 3 -7.47 -57.97 -39.07
CA SER A 3 -6.15 -58.67 -39.01
C SER A 3 -5.08 -57.60 -39.32
N ARG A 4 -3.94 -57.65 -38.61
CA ARG A 4 -2.63 -58.03 -39.21
C ARG A 4 -2.18 -57.16 -40.41
N SER A 5 -1.00 -56.68 -40.56
CA SER A 5 0.38 -57.07 -40.31
C SER A 5 1.22 -56.07 -41.13
N ALA A 6 2.34 -55.76 -40.84
CA ALA A 6 3.69 -56.25 -40.73
C ALA A 6 4.67 -55.35 -41.49
N ARG A 7 5.78 -55.03 -40.82
CA ARG A 7 7.20 -55.19 -41.21
C ARG A 7 7.66 -54.70 -42.60
N ILE A 8 8.79 -53.99 -42.60
CA ILE A 8 10.12 -54.44 -43.05
C ILE A 8 11.05 -53.21 -43.07
N ILE A 9 12.05 -53.12 -42.25
CA ILE A 9 13.50 -53.35 -42.42
C ILE A 9 14.08 -52.75 -43.72
N GLY A 10 14.99 -51.83 -43.56
CA GLY A 10 15.89 -51.32 -44.58
C GLY A 10 17.13 -50.68 -43.98
N LEU A 11 18.12 -51.52 -43.81
CA LEU A 11 19.52 -51.26 -43.38
C LEU A 11 20.32 -50.80 -44.59
N SER A 12 21.21 -49.81 -44.48
CA SER A 12 22.50 -49.68 -45.19
C SER A 12 23.04 -48.27 -45.11
N TRP A 13 24.03 -48.00 -44.37
CA TRP A 13 25.44 -47.94 -44.69
C TRP A 13 25.83 -46.85 -45.67
N TRP A 14 26.66 -45.94 -45.26
CA TRP A 14 28.03 -45.62 -45.74
C TRP A 14 28.51 -44.26 -45.21
N LEU A 15 29.50 -44.33 -44.34
CA LEU A 15 30.85 -43.80 -44.35
C LEU A 15 31.06 -42.27 -44.47
N ALA A 16 31.59 -41.78 -43.35
CA ALA A 16 32.80 -40.98 -43.19
C ALA A 16 33.06 -39.77 -44.13
N PHE A 17 33.02 -38.61 -43.54
CA PHE A 17 34.04 -37.59 -43.85
C PHE A 17 34.40 -36.80 -42.59
N VAL A 18 35.61 -37.03 -42.15
CA VAL A 18 36.30 -36.26 -41.10
C VAL A 18 36.72 -34.93 -41.73
N ALA A 19 36.20 -33.82 -41.20
CA ALA A 19 36.81 -32.52 -41.42
C ALA A 19 36.96 -31.83 -40.07
N LEU A 20 38.15 -31.87 -39.56
CA LEU A 20 38.69 -31.18 -38.42
C LEU A 20 38.76 -29.68 -38.78
N VAL A 21 37.85 -28.86 -38.23
CA VAL A 21 38.01 -27.41 -38.22
C VAL A 21 37.96 -26.95 -36.77
N THR A 22 39.14 -26.67 -36.25
CA THR A 22 39.35 -25.97 -35.00
C THR A 22 38.91 -24.52 -35.16
N SER A 23 37.74 -24.17 -34.64
CA SER A 23 37.33 -22.78 -34.49
C SER A 23 37.14 -22.49 -33.02
N SER A 24 37.98 -21.63 -32.51
CA SER A 24 37.99 -21.05 -31.20
C SER A 24 36.65 -20.40 -30.90
N THR A 25 35.85 -21.03 -30.07
CA THR A 25 34.63 -20.42 -29.50
C THR A 25 35.03 -19.50 -28.36
N GLY A 26 35.11 -18.22 -28.69
CA GLY A 26 35.06 -17.18 -27.66
C GLY A 26 33.72 -17.25 -26.94
N SER A 27 33.75 -17.70 -25.68
CA SER A 27 32.60 -17.67 -24.80
C SER A 27 32.25 -16.22 -24.46
N HIS A 28 31.34 -15.64 -25.23
CA HIS A 28 30.69 -14.41 -24.81
C HIS A 28 29.74 -14.77 -23.65
N PHE A 29 30.24 -14.62 -22.43
CA PHE A 29 29.39 -14.47 -21.27
C PHE A 29 28.60 -13.17 -21.44
N ALA A 30 27.46 -13.25 -22.09
CA ALA A 30 26.45 -12.23 -21.97
C ALA A 30 25.95 -12.29 -20.54
N ALA A 31 26.55 -11.47 -19.67
CA ALA A 31 25.99 -11.15 -18.38
C ALA A 31 24.66 -10.41 -18.65
N SER A 32 23.57 -11.15 -18.65
CA SER A 32 22.23 -10.58 -18.56
C SER A 32 22.15 -9.88 -17.20
N ALA A 33 22.53 -8.61 -17.17
CA ALA A 33 22.15 -7.73 -16.08
C ALA A 33 20.63 -7.68 -16.11
N GLN A 34 20.00 -8.55 -15.31
CA GLN A 34 18.63 -8.37 -14.90
C GLN A 34 18.57 -7.04 -14.14
N GLN A 35 18.24 -5.98 -14.88
CA GLN A 35 17.72 -4.77 -14.29
C GLN A 35 16.45 -5.21 -13.56
N GLN A 36 16.58 -5.51 -12.27
CA GLN A 36 15.46 -5.45 -11.36
C GLN A 36 14.97 -4.00 -11.46
N ALA A 37 13.93 -3.80 -12.26
CA ALA A 37 13.14 -2.62 -12.20
C ALA A 37 12.72 -2.54 -10.72
N VAL A 38 13.25 -1.55 -10.01
CA VAL A 38 12.75 -1.16 -8.70
C VAL A 38 11.33 -0.72 -8.99
N GLU A 39 10.40 -1.65 -8.79
CA GLU A 39 8.98 -1.39 -8.89
C GLU A 39 8.71 -0.26 -7.90
N ALA A 40 8.42 0.92 -8.44
CA ALA A 40 8.04 2.05 -7.61
C ALA A 40 6.91 1.55 -6.70
N PRO A 41 6.95 1.80 -5.38
CA PRO A 41 5.93 1.31 -4.48
C PRO A 41 4.59 1.79 -5.02
N THR A 42 3.79 0.85 -5.50
CA THR A 42 2.41 1.08 -5.92
C THR A 42 1.77 1.81 -4.75
N ALA A 43 1.30 3.04 -4.96
CA ALA A 43 0.71 3.83 -3.89
C ALA A 43 -0.34 2.96 -3.21
N ALA A 44 -0.02 2.50 -2.01
CA ALA A 44 -0.89 1.59 -1.27
C ALA A 44 -2.24 2.26 -1.19
N THR A 45 -3.27 1.62 -1.76
CA THR A 45 -4.62 2.17 -1.78
C THR A 45 -5.04 2.41 -0.34
N TYR A 46 -5.23 3.66 0.03
CA TYR A 46 -5.56 4.03 1.40
C TYR A 46 -6.89 3.38 1.82
N VAL A 47 -6.89 2.81 3.01
CA VAL A 47 -8.03 2.16 3.65
C VAL A 47 -8.49 3.04 4.81
N LEU A 48 -9.75 3.42 4.77
CA LEU A 48 -10.39 4.27 5.76
C LEU A 48 -10.41 3.60 7.14
N GLY A 49 -10.33 4.41 8.18
CA GLY A 49 -10.41 3.94 9.56
C GLY A 49 -11.06 4.96 10.48
N ALA A 50 -11.28 4.58 11.74
CA ALA A 50 -11.86 5.47 12.75
C ALA A 50 -11.05 6.77 12.88
N ASN A 51 -11.73 7.88 13.13
CA ASN A 51 -11.23 9.25 13.18
C ASN A 51 -10.79 9.85 11.83
N ASP A 52 -10.91 9.12 10.71
CA ASP A 52 -10.83 9.77 9.40
C ASP A 52 -12.10 10.60 9.16
N ARG A 53 -11.96 11.71 8.45
CA ARG A 53 -13.08 12.51 7.98
C ARG A 53 -13.17 12.43 6.48
N VAL A 54 -14.34 12.07 5.96
CA VAL A 54 -14.61 11.97 4.54
C VAL A 54 -15.58 13.05 4.10
N ARG A 55 -15.36 13.61 2.94
CA ARG A 55 -16.31 14.48 2.26
C ARG A 55 -17.10 13.65 1.26
N VAL A 56 -18.41 13.58 1.49
CA VAL A 56 -19.36 12.89 0.61
C VAL A 56 -20.09 13.94 -0.21
N LYS A 57 -20.13 13.76 -1.52
CA LYS A 57 -20.87 14.57 -2.47
C LYS A 57 -21.89 13.69 -3.18
N VAL A 58 -23.16 14.01 -3.02
CA VAL A 58 -24.25 13.33 -3.74
C VAL A 58 -24.84 14.31 -4.74
N TYR A 59 -24.73 14.00 -6.02
CA TYR A 59 -25.18 14.91 -7.07
C TYR A 59 -26.71 15.07 -7.04
N GLY A 60 -27.15 16.32 -7.00
CA GLY A 60 -28.59 16.67 -6.92
C GLY A 60 -29.15 16.67 -5.49
N GLU A 61 -28.38 16.25 -4.49
CA GLU A 61 -28.83 16.11 -3.10
C GLU A 61 -27.94 16.92 -2.15
N PRO A 62 -28.16 18.23 -2.01
CA PRO A 62 -27.34 19.08 -1.14
C PRO A 62 -27.48 18.73 0.34
N ASP A 63 -28.64 18.20 0.75
CA ASP A 63 -28.93 17.85 2.14
C ASP A 63 -28.15 16.61 2.65
N ILE A 64 -27.62 15.80 1.70
CA ILE A 64 -26.81 14.63 1.99
C ILE A 64 -25.32 14.93 1.77
N THR A 65 -25.01 15.98 1.03
CA THR A 65 -23.64 16.41 0.74
C THR A 65 -23.01 17.07 1.95
N GLY A 66 -21.88 16.56 2.43
CA GLY A 66 -21.21 17.08 3.63
C GLY A 66 -19.96 16.35 4.03
N GLU A 67 -19.41 16.72 5.17
CA GLU A 67 -18.30 16.02 5.80
C GLU A 67 -18.81 15.11 6.91
N TYR A 68 -18.31 13.88 6.92
CA TYR A 68 -18.71 12.84 7.86
C TYR A 68 -17.46 12.25 8.50
N GLU A 69 -17.47 12.15 9.81
CA GLU A 69 -16.40 11.52 10.57
C GLU A 69 -16.71 10.02 10.75
N ILE A 70 -15.67 9.20 10.61
CA ILE A 70 -15.77 7.76 10.88
C ILE A 70 -15.66 7.58 12.38
N ASP A 71 -16.72 7.10 12.98
CA ASP A 71 -16.82 6.90 14.42
C ASP A 71 -15.97 5.74 14.93
N SER A 72 -15.94 5.54 16.25
CA SER A 72 -15.20 4.47 16.92
C SER A 72 -15.69 3.06 16.57
N THR A 73 -16.88 2.92 15.96
CA THR A 73 -17.43 1.65 15.46
C THR A 73 -17.07 1.41 13.99
N GLY A 74 -16.34 2.34 13.37
CA GLY A 74 -15.93 2.28 11.97
C GLY A 74 -17.03 2.64 10.98
N GLN A 75 -18.04 3.40 11.42
CA GLN A 75 -19.19 3.79 10.62
C GLN A 75 -19.26 5.29 10.39
N ILE A 76 -19.94 5.70 9.33
CA ILE A 76 -20.40 7.07 9.10
C ILE A 76 -21.92 7.13 9.19
N SER A 77 -22.45 8.22 9.71
CA SER A 77 -23.89 8.51 9.74
C SER A 77 -24.24 9.45 8.61
N VAL A 78 -24.87 8.94 7.58
CA VAL A 78 -25.30 9.73 6.41
C VAL A 78 -26.80 9.95 6.48
N PRO A 79 -27.29 11.21 6.40
CA PRO A 79 -28.72 11.48 6.36
C PRO A 79 -29.45 10.63 5.35
N LEU A 80 -30.61 10.12 5.69
CA LEU A 80 -31.45 9.25 4.88
C LEU A 80 -30.86 7.85 4.61
N ALA A 81 -29.54 7.71 4.44
CA ALA A 81 -28.88 6.42 4.20
C ALA A 81 -28.57 5.65 5.49
N GLY A 82 -28.60 6.33 6.66
CA GLY A 82 -28.32 5.72 7.97
C GLY A 82 -26.84 5.48 8.23
N HIS A 83 -26.56 4.45 9.03
CA HIS A 83 -25.20 4.07 9.41
C HIS A 83 -24.60 3.17 8.33
N ILE A 84 -23.43 3.54 7.82
CA ILE A 84 -22.71 2.83 6.75
C ILE A 84 -21.31 2.52 7.23
N ARG A 85 -20.90 1.24 7.14
CA ARG A 85 -19.54 0.85 7.48
C ARG A 85 -18.55 1.50 6.49
N ALA A 86 -17.58 2.21 7.03
CA ALA A 86 -16.52 2.89 6.26
C ALA A 86 -15.15 2.30 6.56
N GLU A 87 -14.90 1.85 7.80
CA GLU A 87 -13.64 1.25 8.21
C GLU A 87 -13.33 0.00 7.39
N GLY A 88 -12.09 -0.10 6.93
CA GLY A 88 -11.62 -1.20 6.09
C GLY A 88 -11.97 -1.05 4.61
N LEU A 89 -12.69 0.00 4.22
CA LEU A 89 -13.03 0.28 2.82
C LEU A 89 -12.09 1.35 2.24
N THR A 90 -11.94 1.31 0.93
CA THR A 90 -11.42 2.43 0.15
C THR A 90 -12.52 3.46 -0.07
N THR A 91 -12.17 4.71 -0.45
CA THR A 91 -13.15 5.74 -0.80
C THR A 91 -14.11 5.26 -1.89
N ARG A 92 -13.60 4.56 -2.91
CA ARG A 92 -14.43 3.99 -4.00
C ARG A 92 -15.41 2.92 -3.52
N GLN A 93 -15.00 2.07 -2.58
CA GLN A 93 -15.90 1.08 -2.00
C GLN A 93 -16.97 1.76 -1.14
N LEU A 94 -16.62 2.81 -0.41
CA LEU A 94 -17.56 3.60 0.36
C LEU A 94 -18.58 4.34 -0.53
N GLU A 95 -18.13 4.89 -1.68
CA GLU A 95 -19.05 5.45 -2.70
C GLU A 95 -20.13 4.45 -3.09
N GLY A 96 -19.72 3.22 -3.43
CA GLY A 96 -20.65 2.15 -3.80
C GLY A 96 -21.60 1.76 -2.65
N ALA A 97 -21.11 1.73 -1.41
CA ALA A 97 -21.92 1.42 -0.24
C ALA A 97 -22.99 2.50 0.01
N ILE A 98 -22.60 3.77 -0.07
CA ILE A 98 -23.52 4.91 0.08
C ILE A 98 -24.56 4.91 -1.04
N ALA A 99 -24.10 4.76 -2.30
CA ALA A 99 -25.01 4.73 -3.46
C ALA A 99 -26.03 3.59 -3.33
N SER A 100 -25.60 2.41 -2.91
CA SER A 100 -26.47 1.26 -2.69
C SER A 100 -27.49 1.49 -1.58
N ALA A 101 -27.11 2.21 -0.51
CA ALA A 101 -28.02 2.55 0.57
C ALA A 101 -29.08 3.56 0.12
N LEU A 102 -28.68 4.59 -0.62
CA LEU A 102 -29.59 5.64 -1.13
C LEU A 102 -30.54 5.12 -2.22
N ALA A 103 -30.12 4.18 -3.04
CA ALA A 103 -30.93 3.58 -4.09
C ALA A 103 -32.13 2.76 -3.57
N LYS A 104 -32.20 2.46 -2.26
CA LYS A 104 -33.31 1.74 -1.63
C LYS A 104 -34.59 2.57 -1.49
N GLY A 105 -34.90 3.40 -2.48
CA GLY A 105 -36.15 4.17 -2.54
C GLY A 105 -36.01 5.62 -2.05
N ILE A 106 -34.79 6.09 -1.82
CA ILE A 106 -34.52 7.48 -1.33
C ILE A 106 -34.14 8.38 -2.51
N VAL A 107 -33.10 7.98 -3.26
CA VAL A 107 -32.59 8.72 -4.42
C VAL A 107 -32.63 7.82 -5.66
N ARG A 108 -33.15 8.34 -6.75
CA ARG A 108 -33.16 7.63 -8.03
C ARG A 108 -31.81 7.84 -8.72
N ASP A 109 -31.08 6.75 -9.03
CA ASP A 109 -29.75 6.75 -9.67
C ASP A 109 -28.73 7.65 -8.95
N PRO A 110 -28.40 7.36 -7.68
CA PRO A 110 -27.54 8.22 -6.86
C PRO A 110 -26.10 8.20 -7.40
N ARG A 111 -25.56 9.39 -7.68
CA ARG A 111 -24.17 9.60 -8.04
C ARG A 111 -23.41 10.15 -6.85
N VAL A 112 -22.55 9.31 -6.26
CA VAL A 112 -21.81 9.60 -5.04
C VAL A 112 -20.33 9.70 -5.35
N ASN A 113 -19.68 10.73 -4.81
CA ASN A 113 -18.23 10.89 -4.79
C ASN A 113 -17.78 11.00 -3.33
N VAL A 114 -16.71 10.31 -2.97
CA VAL A 114 -16.13 10.32 -1.63
C VAL A 114 -14.65 10.65 -1.70
N GLU A 115 -14.25 11.69 -0.97
CA GLU A 115 -12.86 12.12 -0.82
C GLU A 115 -12.49 12.11 0.67
N VAL A 116 -11.22 11.83 0.98
CA VAL A 116 -10.73 12.01 2.36
C VAL A 116 -10.52 13.50 2.59
N ALA A 117 -11.28 14.08 3.50
CA ALA A 117 -11.16 15.48 3.91
C ALA A 117 -10.06 15.68 4.94
N LEU A 118 -9.94 14.75 5.89
CA LEU A 118 -8.90 14.74 6.92
C LEU A 118 -8.54 13.31 7.28
N TYR A 119 -7.24 13.02 7.23
CA TYR A 119 -6.69 11.74 7.70
C TYR A 119 -6.56 11.76 9.21
N ARG A 120 -6.75 10.60 9.86
CA ARG A 120 -6.40 10.45 11.28
C ARG A 120 -4.93 10.78 11.51
N PRO A 121 -4.60 11.37 12.67
CA PRO A 121 -3.23 11.78 12.97
C PRO A 121 -2.28 10.59 13.15
N TYR A 122 -0.98 10.86 13.12
CA TYR A 122 0.06 9.96 13.57
C TYR A 122 0.68 10.49 14.87
N TYR A 123 1.42 9.63 15.57
CA TYR A 123 1.98 9.94 16.88
C TYR A 123 3.50 9.77 16.87
N ILE A 124 4.21 10.69 17.52
CA ILE A 124 5.66 10.61 17.72
C ILE A 124 5.96 10.60 19.20
N LEU A 125 6.80 9.65 19.61
CA LEU A 125 7.22 9.41 20.97
C LEU A 125 8.75 9.26 21.07
N GLY A 126 9.30 9.44 22.27
CA GLY A 126 10.72 9.22 22.57
C GLY A 126 11.59 10.45 22.32
N GLU A 127 12.79 10.23 21.78
CA GLU A 127 13.86 11.24 21.71
C GLU A 127 13.69 12.23 20.55
N VAL A 128 12.57 12.95 20.56
CA VAL A 128 12.30 14.12 19.71
C VAL A 128 11.98 15.34 20.57
N LYS A 129 12.18 16.54 20.05
CA LYS A 129 11.99 17.78 20.83
C LYS A 129 10.55 18.00 21.28
N LYS A 130 9.58 17.57 20.47
CA LYS A 130 8.15 17.69 20.76
C LYS A 130 7.45 16.37 20.43
N SER A 131 7.33 15.50 21.43
CA SER A 131 6.48 14.30 21.31
C SER A 131 5.01 14.71 21.30
N GLY A 132 4.18 13.97 20.55
CA GLY A 132 2.75 14.27 20.49
C GLY A 132 2.08 13.74 19.24
N GLU A 133 0.89 14.26 19.01
CA GLU A 133 0.03 13.98 17.87
C GLU A 133 0.29 14.99 16.76
N TYR A 134 0.32 14.50 15.50
CA TYR A 134 0.60 15.31 14.33
C TYR A 134 -0.35 14.98 13.17
N PRO A 135 -0.76 16.00 12.40
CA PRO A 135 -1.61 15.78 11.22
C PRO A 135 -0.84 15.05 10.13
N TYR A 136 -1.45 14.01 9.59
CA TYR A 136 -0.87 13.25 8.48
C TYR A 136 -0.99 13.98 7.15
N ARG A 137 0.01 13.81 6.29
CA ARG A 137 0.02 14.24 4.88
C ARG A 137 0.49 13.09 3.99
N ILE A 138 -0.11 12.98 2.81
CA ILE A 138 0.28 11.94 1.84
C ILE A 138 1.77 12.07 1.50
N GLY A 139 2.47 10.93 1.48
CA GLY A 139 3.90 10.88 1.16
C GLY A 139 4.82 11.19 2.32
N LEU A 140 4.29 11.31 3.55
CA LEU A 140 5.07 11.58 4.76
C LEU A 140 6.04 10.43 5.05
N THR A 141 7.28 10.78 5.36
CA THR A 141 8.30 9.87 5.87
C THR A 141 8.56 10.07 7.36
N VAL A 142 9.24 9.10 7.98
CA VAL A 142 9.65 9.22 9.39
C VAL A 142 10.56 10.45 9.62
N LEU A 143 11.44 10.75 8.67
CA LEU A 143 12.30 11.93 8.78
C LEU A 143 11.51 13.24 8.72
N ASP A 144 10.48 13.32 7.88
CA ASP A 144 9.57 14.48 7.82
C ASP A 144 8.78 14.62 9.12
N ALA A 145 8.35 13.50 9.69
CA ALA A 145 7.65 13.45 10.96
C ALA A 145 8.54 13.94 12.10
N ILE A 146 9.81 13.50 12.14
CA ILE A 146 10.81 13.97 13.13
C ILE A 146 11.08 15.47 12.96
N ALA A 147 11.21 15.94 11.72
CA ALA A 147 11.38 17.35 11.43
C ALA A 147 10.18 18.18 11.93
N SER A 148 8.95 17.68 11.74
CA SER A 148 7.74 18.30 12.27
C SER A 148 7.71 18.37 13.79
N ALA A 149 8.30 17.37 14.46
CA ALA A 149 8.49 17.33 15.91
C ALA A 149 9.67 18.19 16.42
N GLY A 150 10.27 19.00 15.55
CA GLY A 150 11.39 19.89 15.88
C GLY A 150 12.76 19.23 15.85
N GLY A 151 12.86 18.01 15.32
CA GLY A 151 14.10 17.25 15.21
C GLY A 151 14.40 16.37 16.43
N PHE A 152 15.49 15.65 16.33
CA PHE A 152 16.00 14.78 17.40
C PHE A 152 16.44 15.56 18.64
N THR A 153 16.42 14.90 19.80
CA THR A 153 17.17 15.35 20.98
C THR A 153 18.62 14.91 20.89
N TYR A 154 19.48 15.44 21.77
CA TYR A 154 20.89 15.01 21.82
C TYR A 154 21.08 13.55 22.26
N ARG A 155 20.05 12.93 22.85
CA ARG A 155 20.06 11.53 23.31
C ARG A 155 19.54 10.55 22.27
N ALA A 156 19.02 11.04 21.16
CA ALA A 156 18.38 10.22 20.15
C ALA A 156 19.36 9.24 19.47
N ASN A 157 18.87 8.06 19.17
CA ASN A 157 19.50 7.17 18.22
C ASN A 157 19.03 7.54 16.82
N GLU A 158 19.88 8.19 16.05
CA GLU A 158 19.55 8.68 14.71
C GLU A 158 19.64 7.61 13.61
N ASN A 159 20.03 6.37 13.97
CA ASN A 159 20.23 5.30 12.99
C ASN A 159 19.00 4.38 12.84
N LYS A 160 18.06 4.40 13.80
CA LYS A 160 16.90 3.52 13.79
C LYS A 160 15.67 4.16 14.42
N VAL A 161 14.53 3.71 13.99
CA VAL A 161 13.20 4.05 14.51
C VAL A 161 12.42 2.78 14.79
N TYR A 162 11.52 2.83 15.75
CA TYR A 162 10.49 1.82 15.92
C TYR A 162 9.17 2.40 15.41
N LEU A 163 8.51 1.66 14.55
CA LEU A 163 7.23 2.04 13.96
C LEU A 163 6.20 0.97 14.23
N ARG A 164 5.04 1.35 14.72
CA ARG A 164 3.89 0.49 14.88
C ARG A 164 2.75 1.03 14.05
N HIS A 165 2.37 0.29 13.02
CA HIS A 165 1.23 0.67 12.17
C HIS A 165 -0.09 0.58 12.92
N ALA A 166 -1.06 1.37 12.50
CA ALA A 166 -2.42 1.32 13.03
C ALA A 166 -2.99 -0.12 12.95
N GLY A 167 -3.52 -0.62 14.07
CA GLY A 167 -4.04 -1.98 14.18
C GLY A 167 -2.99 -3.07 14.38
N ALA A 168 -1.68 -2.77 14.28
CA ALA A 168 -0.62 -3.73 14.58
C ALA A 168 -0.40 -3.86 16.10
N SER A 169 -0.13 -5.09 16.57
CA SER A 169 0.15 -5.37 17.98
C SER A 169 1.60 -5.11 18.39
N ALA A 170 2.53 -5.11 17.43
CA ALA A 170 3.96 -4.99 17.68
C ALA A 170 4.60 -3.83 16.91
N GLU A 171 5.65 -3.26 17.50
CA GLU A 171 6.54 -2.33 16.84
C GLU A 171 7.56 -3.07 15.97
N GLN A 172 7.89 -2.50 14.82
CA GLN A 172 8.97 -2.97 13.95
C GLN A 172 10.10 -1.94 13.93
N ALA A 173 11.34 -2.42 13.92
CA ALA A 173 12.51 -1.57 13.83
C ALA A 173 12.89 -1.34 12.36
N TYR A 174 13.10 -0.08 11.98
CA TYR A 174 13.56 0.32 10.67
C TYR A 174 14.84 1.14 10.79
N PRO A 175 15.82 0.91 9.91
CA PRO A 175 16.96 1.80 9.79
C PRO A 175 16.51 3.14 9.17
N LEU A 176 17.20 4.24 9.53
CA LEU A 176 16.90 5.58 9.01
C LEU A 176 17.82 5.99 7.85
N ASP A 177 18.50 5.04 7.24
CA ASP A 177 19.36 5.22 6.04
C ASP A 177 18.54 5.27 4.73
N ALA A 178 17.27 4.92 4.79
CA ALA A 178 16.33 4.96 3.67
C ALA A 178 15.00 5.62 4.09
N PRO A 179 14.21 6.12 3.13
CA PRO A 179 12.90 6.68 3.42
C PRO A 179 11.96 5.61 4.00
N VAL A 180 11.53 5.78 5.24
CA VAL A 180 10.53 4.93 5.90
C VAL A 180 9.18 5.64 5.79
N PRO A 181 8.18 5.08 5.07
CA PRO A 181 6.88 5.72 4.92
C PRO A 181 6.10 5.67 6.23
N VAL A 182 5.35 6.74 6.50
CA VAL A 182 4.40 6.85 7.62
C VAL A 182 2.99 6.81 7.07
N PHE A 183 2.10 6.14 7.77
CA PHE A 183 0.68 6.04 7.44
C PHE A 183 -0.21 6.65 8.54
N PRO A 184 -1.45 7.02 8.22
CA PRO A 184 -2.38 7.53 9.22
C PRO A 184 -2.61 6.55 10.37
N GLY A 185 -2.49 7.06 11.60
CA GLY A 185 -2.63 6.27 12.81
C GLY A 185 -1.36 5.55 13.26
N ASP A 186 -0.22 5.76 12.59
CA ASP A 186 1.05 5.17 12.99
C ASP A 186 1.57 5.78 14.30
N ASN A 187 2.26 4.94 15.07
CA ASN A 187 3.06 5.34 16.22
C ASN A 187 4.56 5.22 15.88
N ILE A 188 5.25 6.33 15.96
CA ILE A 188 6.69 6.45 15.70
C ILE A 188 7.39 6.64 17.05
N ARG A 189 8.34 5.77 17.38
CA ARG A 189 9.13 5.88 18.59
C ARG A 189 10.62 5.97 18.27
N ILE A 190 11.21 7.09 18.64
CA ILE A 190 12.66 7.33 18.51
C ILE A 190 13.33 6.84 19.79
N PRO A 191 14.20 5.82 19.71
CA PRO A 191 14.88 5.29 20.88
C PRO A 191 16.04 6.21 21.30
N GLU A 192 16.42 6.06 22.55
CA GLU A 192 17.65 6.62 23.08
C GLU A 192 18.86 5.85 22.52
N ARG A 193 19.97 6.55 22.30
CA ARG A 193 21.25 5.89 21.99
C ARG A 193 21.89 5.41 23.29
N TYR A 194 22.32 4.16 23.27
CA TYR A 194 23.18 3.63 24.33
C TYR A 194 24.64 3.90 23.97
N PHE A 195 25.41 4.31 24.96
CA PHE A 195 26.85 4.53 24.84
C PHE A 195 27.61 3.24 25.13
#